data_ec120c8f96afb86b1d7ca0981b118cff
#
_entry.id   ec120c8f96afb86b1d7ca0981b118cff
#
_cell.length_a   1.000
_cell.length_b   1.000
_cell.length_c   1.000
_cell.angle_alpha   90.00
_cell.angle_beta   90.00
_cell.angle_gamma   90.00
#
_symmetry.space_group_name_H-M   'P 1'
#
loop_
_entity.id
_entity.type
_entity.pdbx_description
1 polymer ?
#
loop_
_entity_poly.entity_id
_entity_poly.type
_entity_poly.pdbx_seq_one_letter_code
_entity_poly.pdbx_strand_id
1 'polypeptide(L)'
;MFRSYSSYGYLTDNRNFGYDTASHSCKKVGELILSNTGKVFYANLKDVPEKLDDVVLRLSKLYSAVPVAVISRDALEFYKELHSKGFIFMGADHDYADFISRYFSYENRQAFELNIPQLQASQTIYEETFRTKYSLSRVHVDISSRCNERCVHCYIPEKNKCTIMSEKVFDSVLSQCRSMNVLNITISGGEPLLNPNLKRFLLECIRYNFSVNLLSNLTLLSEELIDLIASNPLISIQTSLYSMDESVHDSITRKEGSFKQTLHSIEQLHARNIPIQINCPVMKQNKSTYKGVLEFTKSLNIGADYDYSLYGSYDLTSSNLSCRLSAEEIENIEKTKVLNNSELESIKNKQKDSSTPICPVCKSSLCVSNNGDVYPSEGWQSLKLGNIEKQSLKEIWYENPIVLGLRNLQYKDFPKCNSCLHKQFCSICLIMNVNEDIKGDYSNVNPFICEVAKIKERSYRKGN
;
A
#
# COMPACT_ATOMS: atom_id res chain seq x y z
N MET A 1 -8.48 -12.04 -4.78
CA MET A 1 -7.66 -12.66 -3.70
C MET A 1 -8.57 -13.34 -2.69
N PHE A 2 -8.16 -14.51 -2.20
CA PHE A 2 -8.89 -15.26 -1.18
C PHE A 2 -8.02 -15.54 0.04
N ARG A 3 -8.61 -15.37 1.25
CA ARG A 3 -7.98 -15.73 2.53
C ARG A 3 -8.95 -16.53 3.38
N SER A 4 -8.44 -17.62 3.99
CA SER A 4 -9.23 -18.51 4.84
C SER A 4 -8.93 -18.22 6.31
N TYR A 5 -9.97 -17.86 7.06
CA TYR A 5 -9.92 -17.69 8.51
C TYR A 5 -10.63 -18.88 9.20
N SER A 6 -10.57 -18.96 10.53
CA SER A 6 -11.15 -20.08 11.28
C SER A 6 -12.64 -20.27 11.00
N SER A 7 -13.43 -19.21 11.01
CA SER A 7 -14.89 -19.23 10.89
C SER A 7 -15.47 -18.66 9.61
N TYR A 8 -14.63 -18.08 8.71
CA TYR A 8 -15.10 -17.45 7.47
C TYR A 8 -13.99 -17.44 6.40
N GLY A 9 -14.38 -17.17 5.14
CA GLY A 9 -13.48 -16.80 4.07
C GLY A 9 -13.60 -15.32 3.72
N TYR A 10 -12.49 -14.67 3.37
CA TYR A 10 -12.49 -13.31 2.86
C TYR A 10 -12.06 -13.32 1.40
N LEU A 11 -12.89 -12.76 0.55
CA LEU A 11 -12.68 -12.66 -0.89
C LEU A 11 -12.66 -11.18 -1.29
N THR A 12 -11.67 -10.74 -2.05
CA THR A 12 -11.54 -9.34 -2.48
C THR A 12 -10.93 -9.22 -3.87
N ASP A 13 -11.32 -8.17 -4.59
CA ASP A 13 -10.73 -7.77 -5.87
C ASP A 13 -9.54 -6.82 -5.74
N ASN A 14 -9.01 -6.65 -4.53
CA ASN A 14 -7.88 -5.78 -4.22
C ASN A 14 -8.20 -4.27 -4.13
N ARG A 15 -9.44 -3.86 -4.16
CA ARG A 15 -9.85 -2.45 -4.12
C ARG A 15 -9.24 -1.68 -2.95
N ASN A 16 -9.17 -2.31 -1.78
CA ASN A 16 -8.67 -1.68 -0.55
C ASN A 16 -7.16 -1.78 -0.35
N PHE A 17 -6.44 -2.44 -1.25
CA PHE A 17 -5.01 -2.73 -1.11
C PHE A 17 -4.16 -2.16 -2.25
N GLY A 18 -4.78 -1.78 -3.36
CA GLY A 18 -4.14 -1.02 -4.42
C GLY A 18 -4.35 0.48 -4.21
N TYR A 19 -3.66 1.30 -4.98
CA TYR A 19 -3.98 2.72 -5.08
C TYR A 19 -5.37 2.86 -5.67
N ASP A 20 -6.18 3.74 -5.07
CA ASP A 20 -7.44 4.12 -5.67
C ASP A 20 -7.15 4.93 -6.92
N THR A 21 -7.09 4.23 -8.01
CA THR A 21 -7.10 4.85 -9.33
C THR A 21 -8.54 5.21 -9.64
N ALA A 22 -9.08 6.20 -8.93
CA ALA A 22 -10.45 6.71 -9.15
C ALA A 22 -10.68 7.09 -10.61
N SER A 23 -9.61 7.36 -11.31
CA SER A 23 -9.56 7.65 -12.73
C SER A 23 -9.73 6.41 -13.63
N HIS A 24 -9.40 5.24 -13.17
CA HIS A 24 -9.57 4.03 -13.96
C HIS A 24 -10.93 3.42 -13.63
N SER A 25 -11.85 3.56 -14.55
CA SER A 25 -13.25 3.11 -14.48
C SER A 25 -13.43 1.58 -14.39
N CYS A 26 -12.42 0.86 -13.93
CA CYS A 26 -12.54 -0.55 -13.59
C CYS A 26 -13.56 -0.68 -12.46
N LYS A 27 -14.78 -1.04 -12.76
CA LYS A 27 -15.78 -1.43 -11.77
C LYS A 27 -15.22 -2.67 -11.07
N LYS A 28 -14.60 -2.46 -9.93
CA LYS A 28 -14.07 -3.53 -9.10
C LYS A 28 -15.23 -4.29 -8.48
N VAL A 29 -15.06 -5.59 -8.35
CA VAL A 29 -16.10 -6.48 -7.81
C VAL A 29 -16.37 -6.23 -6.33
N GLY A 30 -15.35 -5.78 -5.59
CA GLY A 30 -15.47 -5.45 -4.17
C GLY A 30 -14.99 -6.56 -3.25
N GLU A 31 -15.71 -6.75 -2.16
CA GLU A 31 -15.37 -7.66 -1.08
C GLU A 31 -16.53 -8.56 -0.75
N LEU A 32 -16.24 -9.77 -0.27
CA LEU A 32 -17.24 -10.73 0.16
C LEU A 32 -16.72 -11.54 1.34
N ILE A 33 -17.55 -11.67 2.38
CA ILE A 33 -17.34 -12.63 3.47
C ILE A 33 -18.10 -13.90 3.11
N LEU A 34 -17.36 -14.99 3.03
CA LEU A 34 -17.90 -16.32 2.79
C LEU A 34 -18.19 -17.00 4.13
N SER A 35 -19.31 -17.69 4.23
CA SER A 35 -19.63 -18.59 5.33
C SER A 35 -18.55 -19.68 5.47
N ASN A 36 -18.59 -20.44 6.55
CA ASN A 36 -17.66 -21.55 6.75
C ASN A 36 -17.78 -22.60 5.61
N THR A 37 -19.00 -22.89 5.15
CA THR A 37 -19.25 -23.79 3.99
C THR A 37 -18.78 -23.15 2.68
N GLY A 38 -19.16 -21.89 2.43
CA GLY A 38 -18.73 -21.16 1.23
C GLY A 38 -17.21 -21.02 1.11
N LYS A 39 -16.51 -20.85 2.25
CA LYS A 39 -15.05 -20.88 2.32
C LYS A 39 -14.47 -22.20 1.81
N VAL A 40 -15.04 -23.33 2.23
CA VAL A 40 -14.60 -24.67 1.80
C VAL A 40 -14.89 -24.86 0.32
N PHE A 41 -16.06 -24.45 -0.16
CA PHE A 41 -16.43 -24.53 -1.56
C PHE A 41 -15.46 -23.75 -2.45
N TYR A 42 -15.17 -22.49 -2.06
CA TYR A 42 -14.21 -21.65 -2.81
C TYR A 42 -12.78 -22.23 -2.79
N ALA A 43 -12.31 -22.70 -1.65
CA ALA A 43 -10.97 -23.27 -1.51
C ALA A 43 -10.77 -24.59 -2.29
N ASN A 44 -11.84 -25.22 -2.76
CA ASN A 44 -11.80 -26.42 -3.59
C ASN A 44 -11.81 -26.13 -5.10
N LEU A 45 -11.90 -24.86 -5.51
CA LEU A 45 -11.67 -24.46 -6.90
C LEU A 45 -10.17 -24.46 -7.22
N LYS A 46 -9.84 -24.81 -8.45
CA LYS A 46 -8.49 -24.67 -9.00
C LYS A 46 -8.35 -23.32 -9.73
N ASP A 47 -7.13 -22.89 -9.91
CA ASP A 47 -6.79 -21.69 -10.70
C ASP A 47 -6.87 -21.95 -12.23
N VAL A 48 -7.25 -23.15 -12.63
CA VAL A 48 -7.46 -23.55 -14.02
C VAL A 48 -8.89 -24.06 -14.22
N PRO A 49 -9.48 -23.94 -15.42
CA PRO A 49 -10.80 -24.45 -15.71
C PRO A 49 -10.92 -25.94 -15.40
N GLU A 50 -12.01 -26.31 -14.77
CA GLU A 50 -12.35 -27.72 -14.47
C GLU A 50 -13.87 -27.93 -14.51
N LYS A 51 -14.29 -29.19 -14.69
CA LYS A 51 -15.72 -29.53 -14.70
C LYS A 51 -16.31 -29.40 -13.31
N LEU A 52 -17.52 -28.89 -13.22
CA LEU A 52 -18.26 -28.78 -11.95
C LEU A 52 -18.41 -30.14 -11.26
N ASP A 53 -18.58 -31.22 -12.00
CA ASP A 53 -18.72 -32.59 -11.47
C ASP A 53 -17.45 -33.02 -10.71
N ASP A 54 -16.25 -32.62 -11.19
CA ASP A 54 -14.98 -32.93 -10.49
C ASP A 54 -14.87 -32.15 -9.17
N VAL A 55 -15.36 -30.90 -9.15
CA VAL A 55 -15.44 -30.10 -7.92
C VAL A 55 -16.41 -30.74 -6.93
N VAL A 56 -17.60 -31.12 -7.40
CA VAL A 56 -18.64 -31.78 -6.58
C VAL A 56 -18.10 -33.10 -5.99
N LEU A 57 -17.35 -33.88 -6.79
CA LEU A 57 -16.74 -35.13 -6.31
C LEU A 57 -15.71 -34.87 -5.19
N ARG A 58 -14.94 -33.80 -5.26
CA ARG A 58 -14.02 -33.43 -4.17
C ARG A 58 -14.78 -32.98 -2.92
N LEU A 59 -15.81 -32.16 -3.10
CA LEU A 59 -16.64 -31.68 -1.99
C LEU A 59 -17.40 -32.85 -1.31
N SER A 60 -17.90 -33.83 -2.09
CA SER A 60 -18.60 -34.99 -1.52
C SER A 60 -17.74 -35.86 -0.62
N LYS A 61 -16.42 -35.90 -0.85
CA LYS A 61 -15.48 -36.57 0.06
C LYS A 61 -15.32 -35.83 1.39
N LEU A 62 -15.46 -34.50 1.39
CA LEU A 62 -15.39 -33.67 2.60
C LEU A 62 -16.73 -33.69 3.37
N TYR A 63 -17.83 -33.83 2.70
CA TYR A 63 -19.19 -33.84 3.25
C TYR A 63 -19.86 -35.20 3.06
N SER A 64 -19.19 -36.27 3.47
CA SER A 64 -19.63 -37.66 3.22
C SER A 64 -21.01 -38.03 3.77
N ALA A 65 -21.51 -37.28 4.75
CA ALA A 65 -22.86 -37.45 5.30
C ALA A 65 -23.97 -36.75 4.52
N VAL A 66 -23.61 -35.94 3.50
CA VAL A 66 -24.56 -35.15 2.71
C VAL A 66 -24.75 -35.83 1.35
N PRO A 67 -26.00 -36.03 0.86
CA PRO A 67 -26.24 -36.57 -0.45
C PRO A 67 -25.58 -35.75 -1.57
N VAL A 68 -24.93 -36.42 -2.53
CA VAL A 68 -24.19 -35.75 -3.61
C VAL A 68 -25.06 -34.77 -4.40
N ALA A 69 -26.36 -35.12 -4.60
CA ALA A 69 -27.32 -34.24 -5.28
C ALA A 69 -27.54 -32.90 -4.56
N VAL A 70 -27.48 -32.91 -3.22
CA VAL A 70 -27.60 -31.69 -2.40
C VAL A 70 -26.30 -30.85 -2.55
N ILE A 71 -25.12 -31.47 -2.45
CA ILE A 71 -23.84 -30.81 -2.64
C ILE A 71 -23.77 -30.20 -4.05
N SER A 72 -24.20 -30.92 -5.09
CA SER A 72 -24.21 -30.45 -6.48
C SER A 72 -25.06 -29.21 -6.65
N ARG A 73 -26.29 -29.22 -6.11
CA ARG A 73 -27.22 -28.08 -6.16
C ARG A 73 -26.60 -26.86 -5.44
N ASP A 74 -26.16 -27.05 -4.20
CA ASP A 74 -25.66 -25.96 -3.37
C ASP A 74 -24.35 -25.37 -3.94
N ALA A 75 -23.46 -26.21 -4.51
CA ALA A 75 -22.28 -25.79 -5.20
C ALA A 75 -22.60 -24.97 -6.45
N LEU A 76 -23.51 -25.44 -7.27
CA LEU A 76 -23.96 -24.74 -8.49
C LEU A 76 -24.56 -23.36 -8.17
N GLU A 77 -25.40 -23.27 -7.15
CA GLU A 77 -25.99 -22.01 -6.68
C GLU A 77 -24.92 -21.04 -6.20
N PHE A 78 -24.04 -21.50 -5.33
CA PHE A 78 -22.94 -20.72 -4.79
C PHE A 78 -21.99 -20.20 -5.87
N TYR A 79 -21.58 -21.06 -6.83
CA TYR A 79 -20.70 -20.65 -7.90
C TYR A 79 -21.38 -19.71 -8.91
N LYS A 80 -22.66 -19.87 -9.18
CA LYS A 80 -23.45 -18.90 -9.97
C LYS A 80 -23.45 -17.52 -9.30
N GLU A 81 -23.61 -17.46 -7.99
CA GLU A 81 -23.54 -16.21 -7.24
C GLU A 81 -22.15 -15.56 -7.37
N LEU A 82 -21.07 -16.32 -7.17
CA LEU A 82 -19.71 -15.81 -7.31
C LEU A 82 -19.39 -15.36 -8.75
N HIS A 83 -19.90 -16.10 -9.74
CA HIS A 83 -19.77 -15.74 -11.16
C HIS A 83 -20.49 -14.42 -11.46
N SER A 84 -21.71 -14.27 -11.00
CA SER A 84 -22.48 -13.03 -11.19
C SER A 84 -21.82 -11.81 -10.55
N LYS A 85 -21.02 -12.02 -9.48
CA LYS A 85 -20.21 -11.01 -8.80
C LYS A 85 -18.80 -10.84 -9.39
N GLY A 86 -18.44 -11.63 -10.41
CA GLY A 86 -17.15 -11.55 -11.10
C GLY A 86 -15.96 -12.13 -10.34
N PHE A 87 -16.18 -12.91 -9.27
CA PHE A 87 -15.08 -13.54 -8.51
C PHE A 87 -14.56 -14.83 -9.12
N ILE A 88 -15.36 -15.51 -9.93
CA ILE A 88 -14.98 -16.72 -10.66
C ILE A 88 -15.54 -16.66 -12.08
N PHE A 89 -14.97 -17.49 -12.98
CA PHE A 89 -15.51 -17.73 -14.30
C PHE A 89 -16.41 -18.99 -14.29
N MET A 90 -17.53 -18.92 -15.00
CA MET A 90 -18.35 -20.09 -15.38
C MET A 90 -18.75 -19.94 -16.84
N GLY A 91 -18.37 -20.90 -17.68
CA GLY A 91 -18.63 -20.85 -19.12
C GLY A 91 -18.02 -22.03 -19.85
N ALA A 92 -18.05 -22.01 -21.17
CA ALA A 92 -17.40 -23.01 -21.99
C ALA A 92 -15.89 -22.76 -22.09
N ASP A 93 -15.10 -23.80 -22.36
CA ASP A 93 -13.62 -23.71 -22.39
C ASP A 93 -13.10 -22.65 -23.36
N HIS A 94 -13.77 -22.44 -24.51
CA HIS A 94 -13.35 -21.44 -25.49
C HIS A 94 -13.53 -19.99 -25.03
N ASP A 95 -14.39 -19.75 -24.04
CA ASP A 95 -14.62 -18.39 -23.49
C ASP A 95 -13.61 -18.02 -22.41
N TYR A 96 -12.84 -19.01 -21.91
CA TYR A 96 -11.93 -18.80 -20.79
C TYR A 96 -10.74 -17.90 -21.15
N ALA A 97 -10.15 -18.09 -22.32
CA ALA A 97 -9.04 -17.26 -22.78
C ALA A 97 -9.46 -15.78 -22.94
N ASP A 98 -10.65 -15.55 -23.45
CA ASP A 98 -11.24 -14.22 -23.58
C ASP A 98 -11.53 -13.62 -22.19
N PHE A 99 -12.08 -14.41 -21.27
CA PHE A 99 -12.29 -13.99 -19.89
C PHE A 99 -10.97 -13.58 -19.20
N ILE A 100 -9.93 -14.42 -19.29
CA ILE A 100 -8.60 -14.11 -18.72
C ILE A 100 -8.05 -12.82 -19.31
N SER A 101 -8.07 -12.68 -20.64
CA SER A 101 -7.60 -11.48 -21.33
C SER A 101 -8.31 -10.21 -20.82
N ARG A 102 -9.62 -10.28 -20.62
CA ARG A 102 -10.42 -9.11 -20.21
C ARG A 102 -10.30 -8.76 -18.74
N TYR A 103 -10.24 -9.74 -17.86
CA TYR A 103 -10.27 -9.53 -16.41
C TYR A 103 -8.88 -9.45 -15.75
N PHE A 104 -7.90 -10.12 -16.34
CA PHE A 104 -6.55 -10.25 -15.78
C PHE A 104 -5.48 -9.50 -16.59
N SER A 105 -5.90 -8.56 -17.45
CA SER A 105 -4.99 -7.63 -18.12
C SER A 105 -5.46 -6.19 -17.91
N TYR A 106 -4.54 -5.29 -17.59
CA TYR A 106 -4.85 -3.87 -17.49
C TYR A 106 -5.25 -3.28 -18.85
N GLU A 107 -4.65 -3.74 -19.95
CA GLU A 107 -4.91 -3.23 -21.30
C GLU A 107 -6.34 -3.46 -21.76
N ASN A 108 -6.90 -4.61 -21.41
CA ASN A 108 -8.22 -5.04 -21.86
C ASN A 108 -9.35 -4.66 -20.88
N ARG A 109 -9.00 -4.23 -19.66
CA ARG A 109 -9.99 -3.92 -18.61
C ARG A 109 -10.91 -2.75 -18.93
N GLN A 110 -10.49 -1.80 -19.76
CA GLN A 110 -11.30 -0.63 -20.12
C GLN A 110 -12.52 -0.98 -21.00
N ALA A 111 -12.48 -2.09 -21.73
CA ALA A 111 -13.56 -2.50 -22.62
C ALA A 111 -14.76 -3.14 -21.88
N PHE A 112 -14.67 -3.30 -20.56
CA PHE A 112 -15.66 -4.09 -19.81
C PHE A 112 -16.42 -3.23 -18.80
N GLU A 113 -17.55 -2.68 -19.20
CA GLU A 113 -18.60 -2.27 -18.28
C GLU A 113 -19.34 -3.52 -17.78
N LEU A 114 -18.85 -4.14 -16.74
CA LEU A 114 -19.68 -5.05 -15.96
C LEU A 114 -20.80 -4.23 -15.32
N ASN A 115 -22.05 -4.48 -15.72
CA ASN A 115 -23.23 -4.04 -14.98
C ASN A 115 -23.37 -4.85 -13.67
N ILE A 116 -22.29 -4.87 -12.90
CA ILE A 116 -22.32 -5.42 -11.55
C ILE A 116 -22.84 -4.30 -10.67
N PRO A 117 -23.92 -4.54 -9.89
CA PRO A 117 -24.35 -3.59 -8.88
C PRO A 117 -23.10 -3.20 -8.08
N GLN A 118 -22.88 -1.89 -7.88
CA GLN A 118 -21.87 -1.44 -6.93
C GLN A 118 -22.26 -2.07 -5.59
N LEU A 119 -21.69 -3.22 -5.28
CA LEU A 119 -21.59 -3.64 -3.92
C LEU A 119 -20.82 -2.51 -3.26
N GLN A 120 -21.50 -1.72 -2.43
CA GLN A 120 -20.85 -0.86 -1.48
C GLN A 120 -20.02 -1.81 -0.63
N ALA A 121 -18.82 -2.09 -1.10
CA ALA A 121 -17.83 -2.76 -0.32
C ALA A 121 -17.61 -1.83 0.86
N SER A 122 -18.22 -2.20 1.93
CA SER A 122 -18.20 -1.38 3.08
C SER A 122 -16.74 -1.38 3.53
N GLN A 123 -16.14 -0.21 3.56
CA GLN A 123 -14.99 0.08 4.38
C GLN A 123 -15.09 -0.63 5.75
N THR A 124 -16.30 -0.89 6.18
CA THR A 124 -16.75 -1.66 7.34
C THR A 124 -16.22 -3.10 7.37
N ILE A 125 -16.28 -3.89 6.29
CA ILE A 125 -15.81 -5.29 6.34
C ILE A 125 -14.30 -5.35 6.58
N TYR A 126 -13.53 -4.51 5.88
CA TYR A 126 -12.09 -4.43 6.10
C TYR A 126 -11.75 -3.93 7.50
N GLU A 127 -12.41 -2.86 7.95
CA GLU A 127 -12.19 -2.28 9.27
C GLU A 127 -12.57 -3.24 10.40
N GLU A 128 -13.72 -3.87 10.32
CA GLU A 128 -14.17 -4.86 11.30
C GLU A 128 -13.29 -6.11 11.31
N THR A 129 -12.87 -6.58 10.15
CA THR A 129 -12.09 -7.82 10.04
C THR A 129 -10.63 -7.62 10.41
N PHE A 130 -10.01 -6.51 10.00
CA PHE A 130 -8.56 -6.32 10.12
C PHE A 130 -8.16 -5.29 11.17
N ARG A 131 -8.85 -4.16 11.29
CA ARG A 131 -8.49 -3.12 12.26
C ARG A 131 -8.83 -3.49 13.69
N THR A 132 -10.01 -4.02 13.95
CA THR A 132 -10.44 -4.35 15.32
C THR A 132 -9.68 -5.54 15.90
N LYS A 133 -9.22 -6.46 15.05
CA LYS A 133 -8.48 -7.67 15.47
C LYS A 133 -6.96 -7.52 15.36
N TYR A 134 -6.46 -6.35 14.95
CA TYR A 134 -5.03 -6.11 14.68
C TYR A 134 -4.39 -7.21 13.81
N SER A 135 -5.07 -7.64 12.76
CA SER A 135 -4.51 -8.58 11.80
C SER A 135 -3.45 -7.89 10.94
N LEU A 136 -2.30 -8.54 10.75
CA LEU A 136 -1.27 -8.05 9.83
C LEU A 136 -1.79 -8.21 8.40
N SER A 137 -2.20 -7.10 7.78
CA SER A 137 -2.78 -7.11 6.43
C SER A 137 -1.82 -6.66 5.34
N ARG A 138 -0.77 -5.92 5.70
CA ARG A 138 0.23 -5.38 4.79
C ARG A 138 1.62 -5.62 5.33
N VAL A 139 2.57 -5.92 4.43
CA VAL A 139 4.00 -5.97 4.77
C VAL A 139 4.77 -5.15 3.74
N HIS A 140 5.52 -4.18 4.21
CA HIS A 140 6.48 -3.44 3.41
C HIS A 140 7.78 -4.25 3.36
N VAL A 141 8.32 -4.47 2.18
CA VAL A 141 9.53 -5.29 1.98
C VAL A 141 10.55 -4.47 1.20
N ASP A 142 11.62 -4.08 1.88
CA ASP A 142 12.76 -3.42 1.25
C ASP A 142 13.65 -4.50 0.59
N ILE A 143 13.47 -4.74 -0.70
CA ILE A 143 14.23 -5.77 -1.43
C ILE A 143 15.63 -5.32 -1.84
N SER A 144 15.91 -4.02 -1.75
CA SER A 144 17.21 -3.42 -2.05
C SER A 144 17.43 -2.21 -1.16
N SER A 145 18.58 -2.08 -0.54
CA SER A 145 19.01 -0.79 0.02
C SER A 145 19.82 0.03 -0.98
N ARG A 146 20.31 -0.60 -2.08
CA ARG A 146 20.97 0.12 -3.18
C ARG A 146 20.00 1.02 -3.89
N CYS A 147 20.48 2.19 -4.32
CA CYS A 147 19.72 3.10 -5.16
C CYS A 147 20.64 3.72 -6.21
N ASN A 148 20.13 3.98 -7.39
CA ASN A 148 20.83 4.66 -8.47
C ASN A 148 20.63 6.18 -8.45
N GLU A 149 19.94 6.69 -7.43
CA GLU A 149 19.75 8.10 -7.12
C GLU A 149 20.28 8.45 -5.73
N ARG A 150 20.49 9.75 -5.49
CA ARG A 150 20.97 10.31 -4.22
C ARG A 150 20.11 11.50 -3.79
N CYS A 151 18.78 11.27 -3.77
CA CYS A 151 17.79 12.30 -3.50
C CYS A 151 18.11 13.09 -2.23
N VAL A 152 17.98 14.42 -2.30
CA VAL A 152 18.36 15.35 -1.22
C VAL A 152 17.60 15.13 0.08
N HIS A 153 16.38 14.58 -0.01
CA HIS A 153 15.48 14.31 1.13
C HIS A 153 15.50 12.85 1.61
N CYS A 154 16.34 11.99 1.00
CA CYS A 154 16.32 10.56 1.28
C CYS A 154 16.61 10.27 2.77
N TYR A 155 15.71 9.52 3.41
CA TYR A 155 15.86 9.12 4.81
C TYR A 155 16.76 7.89 5.01
N ILE A 156 17.14 7.21 3.93
CA ILE A 156 18.09 6.09 3.97
C ILE A 156 19.51 6.64 4.00
N PRO A 157 20.31 6.40 5.06
CA PRO A 157 21.69 6.87 5.12
C PRO A 157 22.54 6.27 4.01
N GLU A 158 23.46 7.06 3.44
CA GLU A 158 24.29 6.60 2.31
C GLU A 158 25.11 5.35 2.63
N LYS A 159 25.63 5.24 3.86
CA LYS A 159 26.37 4.07 4.34
C LYS A 159 25.56 2.76 4.32
N ASN A 160 24.24 2.85 4.30
CA ASN A 160 23.33 1.69 4.34
C ASN A 160 22.89 1.23 2.94
N LYS A 161 23.23 2.00 1.87
CA LYS A 161 22.83 1.73 0.49
C LYS A 161 23.73 0.71 -0.21
N CYS A 162 23.90 -0.49 0.34
CA CYS A 162 24.91 -1.45 -0.13
C CYS A 162 24.41 -2.87 -0.42
N THR A 163 23.23 -3.26 0.02
CA THR A 163 22.77 -4.66 0.00
C THR A 163 21.48 -4.86 -0.78
N ILE A 164 21.24 -6.10 -1.20
CA ILE A 164 19.99 -6.56 -1.84
C ILE A 164 19.48 -7.79 -1.11
N MET A 165 18.17 -8.01 -1.13
CA MET A 165 17.51 -9.18 -0.56
C MET A 165 17.80 -10.44 -1.40
N SER A 166 18.14 -11.52 -0.72
CA SER A 166 18.29 -12.83 -1.36
C SER A 166 16.92 -13.49 -1.61
N GLU A 167 16.89 -14.42 -2.54
CA GLU A 167 15.70 -15.24 -2.81
C GLU A 167 15.22 -15.98 -1.57
N LYS A 168 16.12 -16.57 -0.80
CA LYS A 168 15.82 -17.31 0.43
C LYS A 168 15.07 -16.44 1.44
N VAL A 169 15.53 -15.21 1.67
CA VAL A 169 14.88 -14.28 2.61
C VAL A 169 13.51 -13.88 2.09
N PHE A 170 13.39 -13.57 0.79
CA PHE A 170 12.12 -13.19 0.18
C PHE A 170 11.08 -14.33 0.25
N ASP A 171 11.48 -15.57 -0.08
CA ASP A 171 10.60 -16.74 -0.01
C ASP A 171 10.10 -16.98 1.42
N SER A 172 10.98 -16.78 2.43
CA SER A 172 10.59 -16.84 3.84
C SER A 172 9.57 -15.76 4.20
N VAL A 173 9.76 -14.51 3.73
CA VAL A 173 8.78 -13.42 3.91
C VAL A 173 7.42 -13.83 3.36
N LEU A 174 7.35 -14.26 2.09
CA LEU A 174 6.08 -14.58 1.44
C LEU A 174 5.38 -15.76 2.11
N SER A 175 6.12 -16.81 2.47
CA SER A 175 5.56 -17.98 3.14
C SER A 175 4.93 -17.59 4.49
N GLN A 176 5.65 -16.80 5.29
CA GLN A 176 5.15 -16.34 6.58
C GLN A 176 3.97 -15.37 6.43
N CYS A 177 4.02 -14.45 5.47
CA CYS A 177 2.91 -13.55 5.14
C CYS A 177 1.67 -14.36 4.72
N ARG A 178 1.84 -15.40 3.91
CA ARG A 178 0.72 -16.24 3.47
C ARG A 178 0.08 -16.99 4.64
N SER A 179 0.88 -17.53 5.55
CA SER A 179 0.38 -18.23 6.74
C SER A 179 -0.41 -17.33 7.70
N MET A 180 -0.12 -16.01 7.67
CA MET A 180 -0.80 -14.98 8.48
C MET A 180 -1.97 -14.31 7.75
N ASN A 181 -2.33 -14.76 6.55
CA ASN A 181 -3.36 -14.15 5.72
C ASN A 181 -3.10 -12.68 5.34
N VAL A 182 -1.84 -12.26 5.24
CA VAL A 182 -1.47 -10.97 4.68
C VAL A 182 -2.07 -10.81 3.28
N LEU A 183 -2.50 -9.62 2.93
CA LEU A 183 -3.17 -9.33 1.66
C LEU A 183 -2.27 -8.57 0.69
N ASN A 184 -1.50 -7.62 1.20
CA ASN A 184 -0.69 -6.72 0.39
C ASN A 184 0.79 -6.81 0.74
N ILE A 185 1.62 -6.85 -0.29
CA ILE A 185 3.08 -6.70 -0.20
C ILE A 185 3.46 -5.39 -0.89
N THR A 186 4.06 -4.47 -0.16
CA THR A 186 4.71 -3.30 -0.75
C THR A 186 6.17 -3.64 -1.01
N ILE A 187 6.60 -3.64 -2.25
CA ILE A 187 7.99 -3.86 -2.65
C ILE A 187 8.66 -2.50 -2.84
N SER A 188 9.73 -2.27 -2.12
CA SER A 188 10.44 -0.99 -2.07
C SER A 188 11.91 -1.17 -1.68
N GLY A 189 12.48 -0.12 -1.07
CA GLY A 189 13.83 -0.04 -0.54
C GLY A 189 14.53 1.24 -1.01
N GLY A 190 15.80 1.14 -1.45
CA GLY A 190 16.44 2.22 -2.19
C GLY A 190 15.84 2.32 -3.60
N GLU A 191 16.20 1.36 -4.45
CA GLU A 191 15.55 1.16 -5.76
C GLU A 191 15.38 -0.35 -6.02
N PRO A 192 14.14 -0.86 -6.07
CA PRO A 192 13.86 -2.28 -6.26
C PRO A 192 14.27 -2.80 -7.65
N LEU A 193 14.29 -1.96 -8.69
CA LEU A 193 14.74 -2.33 -10.04
C LEU A 193 16.23 -2.70 -10.10
N LEU A 194 16.99 -2.39 -9.06
CA LEU A 194 18.39 -2.84 -8.92
C LEU A 194 18.52 -4.27 -8.37
N ASN A 195 17.43 -4.88 -7.88
CA ASN A 195 17.47 -6.27 -7.48
C ASN A 195 17.25 -7.17 -8.71
N PRO A 196 18.23 -7.99 -9.14
CA PRO A 196 18.09 -8.81 -10.34
C PRO A 196 16.98 -9.85 -10.24
N ASN A 197 16.50 -10.16 -9.04
CA ASN A 197 15.45 -11.13 -8.80
C ASN A 197 14.04 -10.49 -8.75
N LEU A 198 13.89 -9.17 -9.01
CA LEU A 198 12.60 -8.48 -8.89
C LEU A 198 11.50 -9.18 -9.71
N LYS A 199 11.77 -9.54 -10.96
CA LYS A 199 10.80 -10.27 -11.80
C LYS A 199 10.32 -11.57 -11.13
N ARG A 200 11.23 -12.37 -10.61
CA ARG A 200 10.91 -13.59 -9.86
C ARG A 200 10.07 -13.27 -8.62
N PHE A 201 10.44 -12.22 -7.89
CA PHE A 201 9.71 -11.80 -6.69
C PHE A 201 8.27 -11.39 -6.99
N LEU A 202 8.04 -10.67 -8.07
CA LEU A 202 6.68 -10.32 -8.53
C LEU A 202 5.88 -11.57 -8.91
N LEU A 203 6.47 -12.52 -9.64
CA LEU A 203 5.83 -13.79 -10.00
C LEU A 203 5.48 -14.62 -8.76
N GLU A 204 6.34 -14.67 -7.75
CA GLU A 204 6.05 -15.35 -6.49
C GLU A 204 4.91 -14.66 -5.71
N CYS A 205 4.86 -13.33 -5.68
CA CYS A 205 3.73 -12.62 -5.09
C CYS A 205 2.40 -12.97 -5.78
N ILE A 206 2.41 -13.06 -7.11
CA ILE A 206 1.24 -13.47 -7.90
C ILE A 206 0.86 -14.91 -7.56
N ARG A 207 1.82 -15.83 -7.54
CA ARG A 207 1.61 -17.25 -7.21
C ARG A 207 0.99 -17.43 -5.81
N TYR A 208 1.42 -16.63 -4.83
CA TYR A 208 0.83 -16.61 -3.48
C TYR A 208 -0.45 -15.79 -3.39
N ASN A 209 -0.90 -15.20 -4.50
CA ASN A 209 -2.11 -14.38 -4.58
C ASN A 209 -2.09 -13.18 -3.61
N PHE A 210 -0.98 -12.43 -3.62
CA PHE A 210 -0.87 -11.13 -2.97
C PHE A 210 -1.18 -10.00 -3.96
N SER A 211 -1.75 -8.90 -3.47
CA SER A 211 -1.63 -7.64 -4.17
C SER A 211 -0.26 -7.04 -3.92
N VAL A 212 0.27 -6.33 -4.89
CA VAL A 212 1.61 -5.74 -4.82
C VAL A 212 1.54 -4.24 -5.11
N ASN A 213 2.16 -3.43 -4.25
CA ASN A 213 2.53 -2.06 -4.57
C ASN A 213 4.04 -2.04 -4.84
N LEU A 214 4.44 -1.72 -6.05
CA LEU A 214 5.84 -1.51 -6.40
C LEU A 214 6.17 -0.01 -6.31
N LEU A 215 7.04 0.34 -5.36
CA LEU A 215 7.55 1.71 -5.18
C LEU A 215 8.91 1.81 -5.85
N SER A 216 9.02 2.60 -6.91
CA SER A 216 10.23 2.72 -7.72
C SER A 216 10.39 4.13 -8.28
N ASN A 217 11.64 4.58 -8.51
CA ASN A 217 11.92 5.80 -9.27
C ASN A 217 11.72 5.60 -10.79
N LEU A 218 11.47 4.38 -11.24
CA LEU A 218 11.18 3.97 -12.62
C LEU A 218 12.29 4.23 -13.65
N THR A 219 13.44 4.76 -13.26
CA THR A 219 14.50 5.11 -14.22
C THR A 219 15.13 3.91 -14.92
N LEU A 220 14.91 2.70 -14.42
CA LEU A 220 15.44 1.43 -14.95
C LEU A 220 14.32 0.45 -15.35
N LEU A 221 13.08 0.94 -15.52
CA LEU A 221 11.95 0.10 -15.89
C LEU A 221 12.15 -0.46 -17.31
N SER A 222 12.02 -1.79 -17.46
CA SER A 222 12.16 -2.48 -18.75
C SER A 222 10.80 -2.86 -19.34
N GLU A 223 10.74 -3.00 -20.67
CA GLU A 223 9.56 -3.50 -21.38
C GLU A 223 9.10 -4.86 -20.85
N GLU A 224 10.02 -5.75 -20.52
CA GLU A 224 9.69 -7.06 -19.94
C GLU A 224 8.93 -6.96 -18.61
N LEU A 225 9.30 -6.00 -17.76
CA LEU A 225 8.59 -5.75 -16.50
C LEU A 225 7.24 -5.07 -16.75
N ILE A 226 7.15 -4.16 -17.73
CA ILE A 226 5.89 -3.54 -18.14
C ILE A 226 4.92 -4.61 -18.61
N ASP A 227 5.35 -5.55 -19.47
CA ASP A 227 4.53 -6.67 -19.96
C ASP A 227 4.04 -7.56 -18.83
N LEU A 228 4.92 -7.89 -17.89
CA LEU A 228 4.56 -8.67 -16.70
C LEU A 228 3.48 -7.95 -15.88
N ILE A 229 3.65 -6.66 -15.63
CA ILE A 229 2.71 -5.86 -14.82
C ILE A 229 1.38 -5.69 -15.56
N ALA A 230 1.40 -5.40 -16.86
CA ALA A 230 0.21 -5.24 -17.68
C ALA A 230 -0.70 -6.49 -17.64
N SER A 231 -0.08 -7.67 -17.58
CA SER A 231 -0.78 -8.97 -17.50
C SER A 231 -1.22 -9.36 -16.09
N ASN A 232 -0.94 -8.53 -15.06
CA ASN A 232 -1.18 -8.89 -13.67
C ASN A 232 -1.83 -7.77 -12.86
N PRO A 233 -3.15 -7.65 -12.88
CA PRO A 233 -3.88 -6.54 -12.26
C PRO A 233 -3.85 -6.52 -10.72
N LEU A 234 -3.09 -7.38 -10.08
CA LEU A 234 -2.76 -7.28 -8.66
C LEU A 234 -1.54 -6.40 -8.36
N ILE A 235 -0.82 -5.92 -9.40
CA ILE A 235 0.36 -5.08 -9.26
C ILE A 235 -0.01 -3.64 -9.58
N SER A 236 0.26 -2.73 -8.68
CA SER A 236 0.16 -1.27 -8.86
C SER A 236 1.53 -0.62 -8.68
N ILE A 237 1.70 0.55 -9.27
CA ILE A 237 2.97 1.30 -9.27
C ILE A 237 2.81 2.58 -8.49
N GLN A 238 3.80 2.90 -7.66
CA GLN A 238 3.97 4.22 -7.07
C GLN A 238 5.35 4.76 -7.43
N THR A 239 5.38 6.02 -7.87
CA THR A 239 6.64 6.71 -8.19
C THR A 239 6.64 8.12 -7.66
N SER A 240 7.82 8.74 -7.62
CA SER A 240 7.97 10.16 -7.29
C SER A 240 8.29 10.97 -8.53
N LEU A 241 7.58 12.10 -8.70
CA LEU A 241 7.90 13.10 -9.70
C LEU A 241 7.94 14.46 -9.00
N TYR A 242 9.09 15.13 -9.02
CA TYR A 242 9.30 16.31 -8.19
C TYR A 242 8.96 17.62 -8.89
N SER A 243 9.10 17.67 -10.19
CA SER A 243 8.83 18.84 -11.03
C SER A 243 8.65 18.43 -12.48
N MET A 244 7.96 19.25 -13.27
CA MET A 244 7.97 19.16 -14.73
C MET A 244 9.15 19.93 -15.36
N ASP A 245 9.95 20.63 -14.56
CA ASP A 245 11.24 21.19 -14.93
C ASP A 245 12.34 20.14 -14.69
N GLU A 246 13.00 19.70 -15.76
CA GLU A 246 14.07 18.70 -15.74
C GLU A 246 15.19 19.08 -14.76
N SER A 247 15.60 20.33 -14.78
CA SER A 247 16.72 20.81 -13.95
C SER A 247 16.38 20.75 -12.46
N VAL A 248 15.14 21.06 -12.10
CA VAL A 248 14.64 20.97 -10.72
C VAL A 248 14.54 19.52 -10.29
N HIS A 249 13.94 18.65 -11.12
CA HIS A 249 13.81 17.23 -10.80
C HIS A 249 15.18 16.57 -10.59
N ASP A 250 16.09 16.73 -11.56
CA ASP A 250 17.43 16.13 -11.52
C ASP A 250 18.27 16.68 -10.36
N SER A 251 18.11 17.96 -9.99
CA SER A 251 18.76 18.53 -8.80
C SER A 251 18.31 17.87 -7.50
N ILE A 252 17.04 17.45 -7.40
CA ILE A 252 16.49 16.76 -6.24
C ILE A 252 16.98 15.31 -6.18
N THR A 253 16.94 14.59 -7.30
CA THR A 253 17.41 13.19 -7.39
C THR A 253 18.94 13.08 -7.37
N ARG A 254 19.64 14.18 -7.66
CA ARG A 254 21.09 14.24 -7.90
C ARG A 254 21.55 13.24 -8.97
N LYS A 255 20.72 13.10 -10.01
CA LYS A 255 21.00 12.22 -11.14
C LYS A 255 20.54 12.90 -12.42
N GLU A 256 21.49 13.26 -13.25
CA GLU A 256 21.24 13.83 -14.59
C GLU A 256 20.45 12.84 -15.44
N GLY A 257 19.42 13.33 -16.13
CA GLY A 257 18.53 12.57 -17.00
C GLY A 257 17.50 11.72 -16.28
N SER A 258 17.41 11.78 -14.94
CA SER A 258 16.41 11.02 -14.18
C SER A 258 14.99 11.45 -14.53
N PHE A 259 14.76 12.75 -14.76
CA PHE A 259 13.48 13.28 -15.19
C PHE A 259 12.97 12.59 -16.46
N LYS A 260 13.79 12.59 -17.50
CA LYS A 260 13.43 11.99 -18.81
C LYS A 260 13.13 10.51 -18.69
N GLN A 261 13.94 9.77 -17.91
CA GLN A 261 13.78 8.33 -17.71
C GLN A 261 12.49 8.03 -16.96
N THR A 262 12.23 8.74 -15.85
CA THR A 262 11.02 8.57 -15.04
C THR A 262 9.76 8.93 -15.83
N LEU A 263 9.78 10.08 -16.55
CA LEU A 263 8.66 10.54 -17.34
C LEU A 263 8.34 9.54 -18.47
N HIS A 264 9.35 9.08 -19.20
CA HIS A 264 9.19 8.07 -20.24
C HIS A 264 8.52 6.79 -19.70
N SER A 265 8.96 6.31 -18.54
CA SER A 265 8.36 5.13 -17.90
C SER A 265 6.91 5.36 -17.47
N ILE A 266 6.58 6.56 -16.96
CA ILE A 266 5.20 6.94 -16.62
C ILE A 266 4.32 6.90 -17.88
N GLU A 267 4.79 7.46 -19.00
CA GLU A 267 4.07 7.46 -20.28
C GLU A 267 3.84 6.03 -20.80
N GLN A 268 4.85 5.16 -20.74
CA GLN A 268 4.74 3.76 -21.15
C GLN A 268 3.71 3.00 -20.29
N LEU A 269 3.77 3.16 -18.97
CA LEU A 269 2.81 2.52 -18.06
C LEU A 269 1.38 3.05 -18.30
N HIS A 270 1.23 4.35 -18.50
CA HIS A 270 -0.06 4.98 -18.79
C HIS A 270 -0.67 4.48 -20.11
N ALA A 271 0.15 4.37 -21.17
CA ALA A 271 -0.27 3.85 -22.48
C ALA A 271 -0.80 2.40 -22.39
N ARG A 272 -0.34 1.62 -21.39
CA ARG A 272 -0.77 0.25 -21.11
C ARG A 272 -1.88 0.16 -20.05
N ASN A 273 -2.49 1.29 -19.69
CA ASN A 273 -3.54 1.39 -18.65
C ASN A 273 -3.13 0.83 -17.28
N ILE A 274 -1.83 0.76 -16.98
CA ILE A 274 -1.31 0.31 -15.69
C ILE A 274 -1.54 1.41 -14.65
N PRO A 275 -2.15 1.10 -13.49
CA PRO A 275 -2.38 2.09 -12.45
C PRO A 275 -1.08 2.63 -11.87
N ILE A 276 -0.94 3.96 -11.87
CA ILE A 276 0.21 4.68 -11.32
C ILE A 276 -0.30 5.66 -10.27
N GLN A 277 0.35 5.71 -9.13
CA GLN A 277 0.24 6.80 -8.17
C GLN A 277 1.52 7.63 -8.22
N ILE A 278 1.39 8.93 -8.40
CA ILE A 278 2.52 9.85 -8.38
C ILE A 278 2.54 10.60 -7.05
N ASN A 279 3.66 10.51 -6.34
CA ASN A 279 3.92 11.32 -5.16
C ASN A 279 4.86 12.46 -5.52
N CYS A 280 4.47 13.68 -5.11
CA CYS A 280 5.29 14.87 -5.26
C CYS A 280 5.66 15.42 -3.87
N PRO A 281 6.74 14.93 -3.23
CA PRO A 281 7.24 15.55 -2.02
C PRO A 281 7.65 17.00 -2.29
N VAL A 282 7.01 17.95 -1.59
CA VAL A 282 7.27 19.38 -1.77
C VAL A 282 8.34 19.85 -0.80
N MET A 283 9.37 20.47 -1.35
CA MET A 283 10.55 20.95 -0.64
C MET A 283 11.03 22.28 -1.21
N LYS A 284 12.06 22.88 -0.64
CA LYS A 284 12.58 24.19 -1.07
C LYS A 284 12.87 24.28 -2.56
N GLN A 285 13.38 23.17 -3.15
CA GLN A 285 13.80 23.13 -4.54
C GLN A 285 12.61 23.21 -5.53
N ASN A 286 11.47 22.60 -5.19
CA ASN A 286 10.33 22.50 -6.08
C ASN A 286 9.06 23.25 -5.62
N LYS A 287 9.13 24.03 -4.55
CA LYS A 287 7.96 24.76 -3.99
C LYS A 287 7.23 25.66 -4.99
N SER A 288 7.92 26.13 -6.02
CA SER A 288 7.36 26.96 -7.09
C SER A 288 6.87 26.16 -8.30
N THR A 289 7.30 24.90 -8.45
CA THR A 289 7.07 24.09 -9.68
C THR A 289 6.22 22.84 -9.44
N TYR A 290 6.00 22.40 -8.17
CA TYR A 290 5.26 21.18 -7.86
C TYR A 290 3.84 21.13 -8.46
N LYS A 291 3.18 22.30 -8.63
CA LYS A 291 1.83 22.37 -9.21
C LYS A 291 1.80 21.88 -10.64
N GLY A 292 2.89 22.07 -11.41
CA GLY A 292 3.01 21.52 -12.75
C GLY A 292 2.90 20.00 -12.79
N VAL A 293 3.38 19.30 -11.75
CA VAL A 293 3.20 17.83 -11.63
C VAL A 293 1.72 17.49 -11.45
N LEU A 294 0.99 18.25 -10.62
CA LEU A 294 -0.44 18.02 -10.40
C LEU A 294 -1.27 18.29 -11.65
N GLU A 295 -0.90 19.32 -12.43
CA GLU A 295 -1.53 19.64 -13.72
C GLU A 295 -1.26 18.55 -14.76
N PHE A 296 -0.03 18.08 -14.86
CA PHE A 296 0.37 16.96 -15.72
C PHE A 296 -0.41 15.69 -15.39
N THR A 297 -0.43 15.27 -14.13
CA THR A 297 -1.13 14.05 -13.72
C THR A 297 -2.64 14.16 -13.95
N LYS A 298 -3.22 15.33 -13.70
CA LYS A 298 -4.63 15.60 -13.99
C LYS A 298 -4.93 15.49 -15.49
N SER A 299 -4.05 15.95 -16.36
CA SER A 299 -4.24 15.85 -17.83
C SER A 299 -4.24 14.40 -18.32
N LEU A 300 -3.53 13.51 -17.64
CA LEU A 300 -3.47 12.07 -17.91
C LEU A 300 -4.48 11.26 -17.11
N ASN A 301 -5.26 11.91 -16.23
CA ASN A 301 -6.15 11.23 -15.30
C ASN A 301 -5.42 10.20 -14.40
N ILE A 302 -4.21 10.53 -13.96
CA ILE A 302 -3.39 9.74 -13.04
C ILE A 302 -3.56 10.27 -11.61
N GLY A 303 -3.63 9.38 -10.62
CA GLY A 303 -3.64 9.76 -9.22
C GLY A 303 -2.34 10.45 -8.78
N ALA A 304 -2.43 11.59 -8.13
CA ALA A 304 -1.27 12.28 -7.59
C ALA A 304 -1.56 12.85 -6.20
N ASP A 305 -0.55 12.72 -5.33
CA ASP A 305 -0.54 13.35 -4.02
C ASP A 305 0.71 14.23 -3.88
N TYR A 306 0.59 15.29 -3.10
CA TYR A 306 1.74 16.07 -2.65
C TYR A 306 1.75 16.17 -1.12
N ASP A 307 2.94 16.12 -0.55
CA ASP A 307 3.16 16.28 0.88
C ASP A 307 4.48 17.02 1.12
N TYR A 308 4.55 17.80 2.16
CA TYR A 308 5.76 18.49 2.63
C TYR A 308 6.32 17.89 3.92
N SER A 309 5.78 16.76 4.38
CA SER A 309 6.26 16.01 5.55
C SER A 309 7.45 15.13 5.17
N LEU A 310 8.66 15.65 5.34
CA LEU A 310 9.89 14.90 5.10
C LEU A 310 10.38 14.30 6.41
N TYR A 311 10.80 13.02 6.37
CA TYR A 311 11.37 12.32 7.52
C TYR A 311 12.86 12.61 7.68
N GLY A 312 13.34 12.78 8.91
CA GLY A 312 14.76 12.68 9.24
C GLY A 312 15.31 11.29 8.90
N SER A 313 16.62 11.21 8.71
CA SER A 313 17.28 9.94 8.42
C SER A 313 17.14 8.96 9.58
N TYR A 314 16.93 7.67 9.31
CA TYR A 314 16.71 6.67 10.37
C TYR A 314 17.97 6.33 11.18
N ASP A 315 19.13 6.89 10.85
CA ASP A 315 20.33 6.88 11.71
C ASP A 315 20.40 8.10 12.65
N LEU A 316 19.28 8.79 12.84
CA LEU A 316 19.08 9.93 13.71
C LEU A 316 19.88 11.19 13.27
N THR A 317 20.31 11.24 12.01
CA THR A 317 20.89 12.44 11.41
C THR A 317 19.81 13.28 10.74
N SER A 318 20.01 14.59 10.68
CA SER A 318 19.03 15.52 10.11
C SER A 318 19.52 16.24 8.85
N SER A 319 20.63 15.80 8.27
CA SER A 319 21.26 16.47 7.11
C SER A 319 20.35 16.55 5.90
N ASN A 320 19.50 15.52 5.68
CA ASN A 320 18.50 15.46 4.62
C ASN A 320 17.33 16.44 4.82
N LEU A 321 17.17 17.03 6.00
CA LEU A 321 16.09 17.98 6.30
C LEU A 321 16.42 19.43 5.92
N SER A 322 17.62 19.71 5.43
CA SER A 322 18.00 21.04 4.91
C SER A 322 17.12 21.51 3.74
N CYS A 323 16.51 20.57 3.01
CA CYS A 323 15.56 20.83 1.93
C CYS A 323 14.11 21.05 2.40
N ARG A 324 13.77 20.80 3.68
CA ARG A 324 12.42 20.97 4.23
C ARG A 324 12.00 22.45 4.17
N LEU A 325 10.73 22.67 3.86
CA LEU A 325 10.11 23.98 3.83
C LEU A 325 10.11 24.63 5.22
N SER A 326 10.22 25.96 5.24
CA SER A 326 9.97 26.75 6.44
C SER A 326 8.47 26.83 6.76
N ALA A 327 8.13 27.26 7.97
CA ALA A 327 6.73 27.49 8.38
C ALA A 327 6.03 28.49 7.47
N GLU A 328 6.69 29.57 7.05
CA GLU A 328 6.15 30.57 6.14
C GLU A 328 5.87 29.98 4.74
N GLU A 329 6.79 29.16 4.22
CA GLU A 329 6.61 28.49 2.91
C GLU A 329 5.43 27.53 2.96
N ILE A 330 5.26 26.77 4.06
CA ILE A 330 4.10 25.88 4.27
C ILE A 330 2.82 26.68 4.37
N GLU A 331 2.82 27.78 5.11
CA GLU A 331 1.64 28.66 5.22
C GLU A 331 1.21 29.20 3.84
N ASN A 332 2.16 29.53 2.98
CA ASN A 332 1.85 29.99 1.62
C ASN A 332 1.24 28.87 0.75
N ILE A 333 1.66 27.63 0.92
CA ILE A 333 1.06 26.46 0.23
C ILE A 333 -0.37 26.25 0.76
N GLU A 334 -0.55 26.20 2.08
CA GLU A 334 -1.86 25.95 2.70
C GLU A 334 -2.89 27.05 2.38
N LYS A 335 -2.46 28.32 2.22
CA LYS A 335 -3.35 29.43 1.80
C LYS A 335 -3.92 29.24 0.39
N THR A 336 -3.20 28.52 -0.48
CA THR A 336 -3.62 28.26 -1.86
C THR A 336 -4.38 26.94 -2.02
N LYS A 337 -4.45 26.14 -0.96
CA LYS A 337 -5.15 24.86 -0.97
C LYS A 337 -6.67 25.11 -0.87
N VAL A 338 -7.40 24.64 -1.88
CA VAL A 338 -8.87 24.60 -1.85
C VAL A 338 -9.29 23.25 -1.31
N LEU A 339 -9.86 23.24 -0.11
CA LEU A 339 -10.41 22.03 0.48
C LEU A 339 -11.73 21.65 -0.18
N ASN A 340 -11.89 20.39 -0.55
CA ASN A 340 -13.16 19.89 -1.03
C ASN A 340 -14.11 19.58 0.15
N ASN A 341 -15.40 19.37 -0.16
CA ASN A 341 -16.42 19.13 0.88
C ASN A 341 -16.09 17.89 1.75
N SER A 342 -15.53 16.83 1.18
CA SER A 342 -15.19 15.63 1.94
C SER A 342 -14.00 15.85 2.89
N GLU A 343 -13.02 16.66 2.52
CA GLU A 343 -11.92 17.06 3.40
C GLU A 343 -12.43 17.93 4.55
N LEU A 344 -13.33 18.88 4.26
CA LEU A 344 -13.97 19.73 5.27
C LEU A 344 -14.77 18.90 6.28
N GLU A 345 -15.58 17.95 5.81
CA GLU A 345 -16.34 17.03 6.67
C GLU A 345 -15.40 16.13 7.48
N SER A 346 -14.35 15.61 6.87
CA SER A 346 -13.34 14.82 7.56
C SER A 346 -12.68 15.58 8.70
N ILE A 347 -12.37 16.87 8.50
CA ILE A 347 -11.82 17.73 9.56
C ILE A 347 -12.85 17.94 10.66
N LYS A 348 -14.11 18.28 10.32
CA LYS A 348 -15.20 18.49 11.29
C LYS A 348 -15.46 17.25 12.15
N ASN A 349 -15.42 16.08 11.54
CA ASN A 349 -15.74 14.80 12.19
C ASN A 349 -14.55 14.19 12.96
N LYS A 350 -13.33 14.71 12.81
CA LYS A 350 -12.14 14.27 13.55
C LYS A 350 -12.12 14.73 15.00
N GLN A 351 -13.04 14.20 15.81
CA GLN A 351 -12.90 14.35 17.27
C GLN A 351 -11.83 13.39 17.79
N LYS A 352 -10.83 13.93 18.46
CA LYS A 352 -9.74 13.17 19.08
C LYS A 352 -9.84 13.32 20.59
N ASP A 353 -10.15 12.23 21.25
CA ASP A 353 -10.20 12.11 22.71
C ASP A 353 -8.95 11.41 23.26
N SER A 354 -8.92 11.20 24.57
CA SER A 354 -7.79 10.55 25.26
C SER A 354 -7.57 9.09 24.84
N SER A 355 -8.61 8.41 24.37
CA SER A 355 -8.57 7.00 23.93
C SER A 355 -8.26 6.86 22.43
N THR A 356 -8.28 7.95 21.68
CA THR A 356 -7.96 7.93 20.25
C THR A 356 -6.52 7.45 20.04
N PRO A 357 -6.29 6.49 19.14
CA PRO A 357 -4.94 6.04 18.79
C PRO A 357 -4.07 7.19 18.26
N ILE A 358 -2.83 7.26 18.73
CA ILE A 358 -1.92 8.35 18.36
C ILE A 358 -1.32 8.20 16.96
N CYS A 359 -1.07 6.96 16.53
CA CYS A 359 -0.39 6.61 15.28
C CYS A 359 -0.89 5.25 14.77
N PRO A 360 -0.93 5.01 13.45
CA PRO A 360 -1.30 3.72 12.87
C PRO A 360 -0.18 2.66 12.92
N VAL A 361 1.00 2.97 13.43
CA VAL A 361 2.15 2.06 13.50
C VAL A 361 1.80 0.75 14.22
N CYS A 362 2.26 -0.38 13.71
CA CYS A 362 2.02 -1.73 14.24
C CYS A 362 0.54 -2.13 14.40
N LYS A 363 -0.40 -1.48 13.68
CA LYS A 363 -1.83 -1.85 13.73
C LYS A 363 -2.26 -2.77 12.61
N SER A 364 -1.67 -2.63 11.44
CA SER A 364 -2.00 -3.47 10.27
C SER A 364 -0.80 -3.74 9.37
N SER A 365 0.36 -3.14 9.65
CA SER A 365 1.55 -3.25 8.81
C SER A 365 2.85 -3.32 9.63
N LEU A 366 3.87 -3.94 9.02
CA LEU A 366 5.27 -3.95 9.43
C LEU A 366 6.16 -3.76 8.21
N CYS A 367 7.43 -3.45 8.45
CA CYS A 367 8.48 -3.44 7.43
C CYS A 367 9.47 -4.59 7.65
N VAL A 368 9.86 -5.27 6.57
CA VAL A 368 10.94 -6.27 6.55
C VAL A 368 12.03 -5.76 5.60
N SER A 369 13.24 -5.58 6.12
CA SER A 369 14.38 -5.13 5.33
C SER A 369 15.04 -6.27 4.55
N ASN A 370 15.95 -5.93 3.68
CA ASN A 370 16.66 -6.85 2.77
C ASN A 370 17.47 -7.97 3.45
N ASN A 371 17.77 -7.85 4.73
CA ASN A 371 18.44 -8.87 5.55
C ASN A 371 17.48 -9.63 6.49
N GLY A 372 16.17 -9.45 6.31
CA GLY A 372 15.14 -10.12 7.11
C GLY A 372 14.87 -9.48 8.47
N ASP A 373 15.47 -8.33 8.79
CA ASP A 373 15.15 -7.59 10.01
C ASP A 373 13.77 -6.94 9.90
N VAL A 374 13.02 -6.99 10.99
CA VAL A 374 11.65 -6.47 11.08
C VAL A 374 11.61 -5.18 11.87
N TYR A 375 10.89 -4.20 11.35
CA TYR A 375 10.77 -2.84 11.90
C TYR A 375 9.31 -2.38 11.97
N PRO A 376 8.98 -1.38 12.81
CA PRO A 376 7.62 -0.84 12.89
C PRO A 376 7.13 -0.21 11.57
N SER A 377 8.04 0.38 10.79
CA SER A 377 7.81 1.01 9.49
C SER A 377 9.13 1.13 8.73
N GLU A 378 9.07 1.34 7.41
CA GLU A 378 10.21 1.57 6.52
C GLU A 378 11.10 2.76 6.95
N GLY A 379 10.46 3.82 7.46
CA GLY A 379 11.17 5.01 7.97
C GLY A 379 11.67 4.88 9.40
N TRP A 380 11.41 3.77 10.10
CA TRP A 380 11.79 3.57 11.51
C TRP A 380 12.72 2.38 11.70
N GLN A 381 13.87 2.40 11.04
CA GLN A 381 14.84 1.30 11.12
C GLN A 381 15.84 1.40 12.28
N SER A 382 15.71 2.41 13.14
CA SER A 382 16.45 2.48 14.41
C SER A 382 15.89 1.55 15.49
N LEU A 383 14.66 1.04 15.36
CA LEU A 383 13.99 0.15 16.31
C LEU A 383 13.73 -1.24 15.71
N LYS A 384 14.68 -2.15 15.85
CA LYS A 384 14.54 -3.52 15.38
C LYS A 384 13.62 -4.32 16.29
N LEU A 385 12.58 -4.93 15.72
CA LEU A 385 11.59 -5.77 16.42
C LEU A 385 11.99 -7.25 16.45
N GLY A 386 12.76 -7.69 15.48
CA GLY A 386 13.20 -9.07 15.33
C GLY A 386 13.84 -9.33 13.98
N ASN A 387 14.00 -10.63 13.64
CA ASN A 387 14.49 -11.07 12.34
C ASN A 387 13.78 -12.35 11.93
N ILE A 388 13.22 -12.41 10.71
CA ILE A 388 12.38 -13.51 10.22
C ILE A 388 13.11 -14.84 10.05
N GLU A 389 14.45 -14.84 10.00
CA GLU A 389 15.23 -16.08 9.97
C GLU A 389 15.48 -16.65 11.37
N LYS A 390 15.23 -15.88 12.44
CA LYS A 390 15.47 -16.26 13.84
C LYS A 390 14.19 -16.57 14.61
N GLN A 391 13.11 -15.90 14.24
CA GLN A 391 11.78 -16.06 14.85
C GLN A 391 10.70 -15.79 13.81
N SER A 392 9.51 -16.34 14.01
CA SER A 392 8.43 -16.18 13.05
C SER A 392 7.87 -14.75 13.05
N LEU A 393 7.41 -14.28 11.88
CA LEU A 393 6.71 -13.00 11.76
C LEU A 393 5.43 -12.98 12.65
N LYS A 394 4.82 -14.15 12.86
CA LYS A 394 3.66 -14.30 13.74
C LYS A 394 4.00 -14.01 15.21
N GLU A 395 5.12 -14.54 15.72
CA GLU A 395 5.61 -14.24 17.08
C GLU A 395 5.95 -12.76 17.21
N ILE A 396 6.65 -12.18 16.22
CA ILE A 396 6.95 -10.74 16.21
C ILE A 396 5.66 -9.92 16.27
N TRP A 397 4.65 -10.29 15.51
CA TRP A 397 3.41 -9.51 15.42
C TRP A 397 2.52 -9.60 16.67
N TYR A 398 2.37 -10.81 17.23
CA TYR A 398 1.40 -11.06 18.29
C TYR A 398 2.01 -11.10 19.70
N GLU A 399 3.31 -11.34 19.83
CA GLU A 399 3.93 -11.62 21.13
C GLU A 399 5.03 -10.62 21.50
N ASN A 400 5.59 -9.87 20.52
CA ASN A 400 6.65 -8.91 20.81
C ASN A 400 6.11 -7.74 21.65
N PRO A 401 6.67 -7.50 22.87
CA PRO A 401 6.17 -6.47 23.77
C PRO A 401 6.27 -5.05 23.20
N ILE A 402 7.27 -4.78 22.35
CA ILE A 402 7.42 -3.47 21.69
C ILE A 402 6.28 -3.25 20.69
N VAL A 403 5.95 -4.26 19.87
CA VAL A 403 4.82 -4.20 18.92
C VAL A 403 3.51 -3.96 19.66
N LEU A 404 3.29 -4.70 20.76
CA LEU A 404 2.08 -4.55 21.57
C LEU A 404 2.02 -3.17 22.24
N GLY A 405 3.15 -2.65 22.73
CA GLY A 405 3.25 -1.30 23.31
C GLY A 405 2.92 -0.21 22.28
N LEU A 406 3.59 -0.23 21.13
CA LEU A 406 3.36 0.76 20.05
C LEU A 406 1.92 0.75 19.54
N ARG A 407 1.32 -0.43 19.38
CA ARG A 407 -0.06 -0.63 18.93
C ARG A 407 -1.08 0.03 19.84
N ASN A 408 -0.82 0.03 21.13
CA ASN A 408 -1.74 0.50 22.16
C ASN A 408 -1.57 1.97 22.52
N LEU A 409 -0.60 2.68 21.91
CA LEU A 409 -0.40 4.11 22.17
C LEU A 409 -1.63 4.95 21.80
N GLN A 410 -2.04 5.80 22.72
CA GLN A 410 -3.21 6.68 22.63
C GLN A 410 -2.83 8.13 23.00
N TYR A 411 -3.74 9.06 22.76
CA TYR A 411 -3.51 10.48 23.12
C TYR A 411 -3.24 10.66 24.62
N LYS A 412 -3.84 9.86 25.52
CA LYS A 412 -3.57 9.90 26.96
C LYS A 412 -2.09 9.69 27.32
N ASP A 413 -1.35 8.92 26.50
CA ASP A 413 0.07 8.60 26.70
C ASP A 413 0.98 9.77 26.28
N PHE A 414 0.40 10.81 25.66
CA PHE A 414 1.07 12.04 25.23
C PHE A 414 0.36 13.27 25.86
N PRO A 415 0.63 13.59 27.14
CA PRO A 415 -0.15 14.61 27.85
C PRO A 415 -0.24 15.97 27.17
N LYS A 416 0.88 16.46 26.58
CA LYS A 416 0.91 17.72 25.80
C LYS A 416 0.00 17.68 24.58
N CYS A 417 -0.10 16.53 23.90
CA CYS A 417 -0.97 16.37 22.72
C CYS A 417 -2.42 16.15 23.12
N ASN A 418 -2.67 15.45 24.22
CA ASN A 418 -4.01 15.22 24.72
C ASN A 418 -4.74 16.53 25.10
N SER A 419 -4.03 17.49 25.70
CA SER A 419 -4.55 18.83 26.05
C SER A 419 -4.41 19.85 24.91
N CYS A 420 -3.80 19.51 23.76
CA CYS A 420 -3.52 20.45 22.70
C CYS A 420 -4.81 20.94 21.98
N LEU A 421 -4.96 22.26 21.84
CA LEU A 421 -6.08 22.88 21.12
C LEU A 421 -6.04 22.60 19.60
N HIS A 422 -4.85 22.35 19.05
CA HIS A 422 -4.63 22.14 17.61
C HIS A 422 -4.72 20.66 17.21
N LYS A 423 -5.02 19.73 18.13
CA LYS A 423 -4.95 18.28 17.90
C LYS A 423 -5.84 17.79 16.76
N GLN A 424 -6.96 18.50 16.45
CA GLN A 424 -7.85 18.19 15.34
C GLN A 424 -7.13 18.30 13.97
N PHE A 425 -6.22 19.26 13.84
CA PHE A 425 -5.46 19.52 12.62
C PHE A 425 -4.08 18.82 12.60
N CYS A 426 -3.76 18.10 13.66
CA CYS A 426 -2.47 17.46 13.84
C CYS A 426 -2.50 16.00 13.39
N SER A 427 -1.44 15.56 12.70
CA SER A 427 -1.17 14.14 12.43
C SER A 427 0.18 13.80 13.06
N ILE A 428 0.15 13.32 14.31
CA ILE A 428 1.38 12.93 15.02
C ILE A 428 2.02 11.77 14.29
N CYS A 429 3.31 11.91 13.99
CA CYS A 429 4.10 10.90 13.32
C CYS A 429 5.25 10.45 14.25
N LEU A 430 5.17 9.21 14.74
CA LEU A 430 6.21 8.67 15.62
C LEU A 430 7.55 8.50 14.91
N ILE A 431 7.53 8.29 13.57
CA ILE A 431 8.74 8.21 12.75
C ILE A 431 9.48 9.55 12.75
N MET A 432 8.76 10.66 12.56
CA MET A 432 9.36 12.00 12.63
C MET A 432 9.86 12.31 14.03
N ASN A 433 9.11 11.90 15.05
CA ASN A 433 9.54 12.08 16.43
C ASN A 433 10.90 11.39 16.67
N VAL A 434 10.99 10.09 16.38
CA VAL A 434 12.20 9.30 16.66
C VAL A 434 13.39 9.71 15.81
N ASN A 435 13.19 9.94 14.51
CA ASN A 435 14.31 10.23 13.61
C ASN A 435 14.92 11.61 13.82
N GLU A 436 14.19 12.54 14.42
CA GLU A 436 14.62 13.91 14.67
C GLU A 436 14.95 14.18 16.16
N ASP A 437 14.75 13.17 17.01
CA ASP A 437 15.20 13.22 18.40
C ASP A 437 16.63 12.64 18.53
N ILE A 438 17.52 13.35 19.20
CA ILE A 438 18.94 12.96 19.36
C ILE A 438 19.08 11.60 20.06
N LYS A 439 18.13 11.26 20.94
CA LYS A 439 18.12 10.00 21.69
C LYS A 439 17.24 8.93 21.03
N GLY A 440 16.55 9.26 19.93
CA GLY A 440 15.58 8.38 19.29
C GLY A 440 14.34 8.16 20.15
N ASP A 441 13.92 9.14 20.94
CA ASP A 441 12.73 9.06 21.77
C ASP A 441 11.47 9.42 20.98
N TYR A 442 10.67 8.43 20.62
CA TYR A 442 9.41 8.62 19.89
C TYR A 442 8.34 9.36 20.70
N SER A 443 8.46 9.44 22.03
CA SER A 443 7.52 10.16 22.90
C SER A 443 7.76 11.68 22.90
N ASN A 444 8.92 12.10 22.45
CA ASN A 444 9.27 13.51 22.30
C ASN A 444 8.69 14.06 21.00
N VAL A 445 7.58 14.81 21.13
CA VAL A 445 6.80 15.27 19.96
C VAL A 445 7.58 16.30 19.16
N ASN A 446 7.75 16.04 17.87
CA ASN A 446 8.47 16.89 16.94
C ASN A 446 7.83 18.29 16.83
N PRO A 447 8.58 19.38 17.11
CA PRO A 447 8.07 20.76 17.03
C PRO A 447 7.54 21.14 15.64
N PHE A 448 8.13 20.61 14.57
CA PHE A 448 7.69 20.84 13.20
C PHE A 448 6.23 20.38 12.99
N ILE A 449 5.85 19.21 13.50
CA ILE A 449 4.47 18.70 13.43
C ILE A 449 3.51 19.64 14.15
N CYS A 450 3.92 20.18 15.31
CA CYS A 450 3.11 21.14 16.06
C CYS A 450 2.89 22.44 15.28
N GLU A 451 3.92 22.96 14.63
CA GLU A 451 3.82 24.18 13.84
C GLU A 451 2.94 23.98 12.59
N VAL A 452 3.10 22.85 11.89
CA VAL A 452 2.23 22.47 10.76
C VAL A 452 0.76 22.41 11.19
N ALA A 453 0.45 21.85 12.36
CA ALA A 453 -0.93 21.78 12.85
C ALA A 453 -1.55 23.18 13.08
N LYS A 454 -0.77 24.10 13.62
CA LYS A 454 -1.21 25.52 13.80
C LYS A 454 -1.44 26.21 12.46
N ILE A 455 -0.55 25.98 11.48
CA ILE A 455 -0.70 26.54 10.12
C ILE A 455 -1.99 26.02 9.48
N LYS A 456 -2.21 24.71 9.50
CA LYS A 456 -3.42 24.08 8.95
C LYS A 456 -4.70 24.64 9.60
N GLU A 457 -4.72 24.81 10.90
CA GLU A 457 -5.86 25.41 11.58
C GLU A 457 -6.09 26.87 11.15
N ARG A 458 -5.02 27.71 11.09
CA ARG A 458 -5.16 29.10 10.64
C ARG A 458 -5.72 29.19 9.21
N SER A 459 -5.24 28.34 8.32
CA SER A 459 -5.71 28.30 6.92
C SER A 459 -7.17 27.84 6.84
N TYR A 460 -7.55 26.81 7.60
CA TYR A 460 -8.92 26.34 7.69
C TYR A 460 -9.90 27.43 8.20
N ARG A 461 -9.53 28.16 9.26
CA ARG A 461 -10.37 29.22 9.84
C ARG A 461 -10.49 30.46 8.93
N LYS A 462 -9.55 30.71 8.03
CA LYS A 462 -9.62 31.84 7.08
C LYS A 462 -10.44 31.51 5.82
N GLY A 463 -10.59 30.24 5.47
CA GLY A 463 -11.36 29.78 4.32
C GLY A 463 -12.85 29.50 4.62
N ASN A 464 -13.21 29.52 5.88
CA ASN A 464 -14.59 29.42 6.39
C ASN A 464 -14.95 30.68 7.17
#